data_3aa46871315ceffadabe9d1169499173
#
_entry.id   3aa46871315ceffadabe9d1169499173
#
_cell.length_a   1.000
_cell.length_b   1.000
_cell.length_c   1.000
_cell.angle_alpha   90.00
_cell.angle_beta   90.00
_cell.angle_gamma   90.00
#
_symmetry.space_group_name_H-M   'P 1'
#
loop_
_entity.id
_entity.type
_entity.pdbx_description
1 polymer ?
#
loop_
_entity_poly.entity_id
_entity_poly.type
_entity_poly.pdbx_seq_one_letter_code
_entity_poly.pdbx_strand_id
1 'polypeptide(L)'
;KRQMLEEAYKANPESFYIIDSLAWAHFKKNNLSEAARLMEMVIDIAPGEAISLDHLGDIYYAMNRKREAIHFWQQALELAEPEDEIEENVKIKLEKFNG
;
A
#
# COMPACT_ATOMS: atom_id res chain seq x y z
N LYS A 1 2.46 -1.07 -19.14
CA LYS A 1 2.55 -2.43 -18.67
C LYS A 1 3.57 -2.55 -17.55
N ARG A 2 3.59 -3.73 -16.93
CA ARG A 2 4.45 -3.96 -15.78
C ARG A 2 5.93 -3.66 -16.08
N GLN A 3 6.43 -4.16 -17.20
CA GLN A 3 7.82 -3.96 -17.55
C GLN A 3 8.16 -2.48 -17.76
N MET A 4 7.24 -1.75 -18.39
CA MET A 4 7.43 -0.32 -18.58
C MET A 4 7.49 0.43 -17.26
N LEU A 5 6.63 0.05 -16.31
CA LEU A 5 6.62 0.71 -15.02
C LEU A 5 7.90 0.41 -14.24
N GLU A 6 8.40 -0.82 -14.34
CA GLU A 6 9.65 -1.18 -13.69
C GLU A 6 10.82 -0.43 -14.29
N GLU A 7 10.83 -0.25 -15.61
CA GLU A 7 11.89 0.54 -16.25
C GLU A 7 11.82 2.01 -15.86
N ALA A 8 10.60 2.53 -15.76
CA ALA A 8 10.44 3.90 -15.29
C ALA A 8 10.96 4.08 -13.87
N TYR A 9 10.72 3.08 -13.02
CA TYR A 9 11.26 3.11 -11.67
C TYR A 9 12.79 3.10 -11.67
N LYS A 10 13.40 2.26 -12.52
CA LYS A 10 14.85 2.23 -12.61
C LYS A 10 15.44 3.58 -13.03
N ALA A 11 14.73 4.25 -13.94
CA ALA A 11 15.18 5.56 -14.41
C ALA A 11 14.99 6.64 -13.36
N ASN A 12 13.99 6.48 -12.48
CA ASN A 12 13.69 7.46 -11.46
C ASN A 12 13.26 6.74 -10.18
N PRO A 13 14.23 6.22 -9.40
CA PRO A 13 13.90 5.37 -8.26
C PRO A 13 13.06 6.05 -7.19
N GLU A 14 13.03 7.39 -7.16
CA GLU A 14 12.26 8.12 -6.17
C GLU A 14 10.81 8.33 -6.58
N SER A 15 10.44 7.85 -7.75
CA SER A 15 9.07 7.98 -8.22
C SER A 15 8.21 6.86 -7.65
N PHE A 16 7.94 6.92 -6.36
CA PHE A 16 7.20 5.86 -5.68
C PHE A 16 5.79 5.72 -6.21
N TYR A 17 5.27 6.76 -6.87
CA TYR A 17 3.93 6.68 -7.47
C TYR A 17 3.87 5.62 -8.55
N ILE A 18 4.95 5.45 -9.31
CA ILE A 18 4.99 4.44 -10.36
C ILE A 18 4.95 3.05 -9.75
N ILE A 19 5.73 2.83 -8.71
CA ILE A 19 5.76 1.54 -8.03
C ILE A 19 4.41 1.25 -7.38
N ASP A 20 3.83 2.25 -6.73
CA ASP A 20 2.52 2.10 -6.10
C ASP A 20 1.48 1.67 -7.14
N SER A 21 1.47 2.34 -8.30
CA SER A 21 0.53 2.00 -9.36
C SER A 21 0.73 0.57 -9.86
N LEU A 22 2.00 0.16 -10.00
CA LEU A 22 2.32 -1.19 -10.43
C LEU A 22 1.84 -2.21 -9.39
N ALA A 23 2.11 -1.93 -8.13
CA ALA A 23 1.69 -2.81 -7.04
C ALA A 23 0.16 -2.96 -7.01
N TRP A 24 -0.54 -1.85 -7.18
CA TRP A 24 -2.00 -1.87 -7.15
C TRP A 24 -2.57 -2.64 -8.34
N ALA A 25 -1.92 -2.54 -9.50
CA ALA A 25 -2.32 -3.32 -10.67
C ALA A 25 -2.18 -4.82 -10.38
N HIS A 26 -1.09 -5.22 -9.72
CA HIS A 26 -0.92 -6.61 -9.33
C HIS A 26 -1.97 -7.05 -8.33
N PHE A 27 -2.29 -6.19 -7.38
CA PHE A 27 -3.32 -6.48 -6.39
C PHE A 27 -4.66 -6.77 -7.06
N LYS A 28 -5.03 -5.94 -8.02
CA LYS A 28 -6.29 -6.12 -8.73
C LYS A 28 -6.34 -7.40 -9.55
N LYS A 29 -5.19 -7.90 -9.96
CA LYS A 29 -5.09 -9.17 -10.67
C LYS A 29 -4.91 -10.36 -9.73
N ASN A 30 -4.98 -10.11 -8.44
CA ASN A 30 -4.81 -11.14 -7.41
C ASN A 30 -3.39 -11.69 -7.35
N ASN A 31 -2.41 -10.94 -7.87
CA ASN A 31 -1.00 -11.28 -7.72
C ASN A 31 -0.49 -10.69 -6.40
N LEU A 32 -0.92 -11.28 -5.30
CA LEU A 32 -0.79 -10.65 -3.99
C LEU A 32 0.65 -10.57 -3.50
N SER A 33 1.43 -11.62 -3.71
CA SER A 33 2.82 -11.62 -3.26
C SER A 33 3.63 -10.54 -3.96
N GLU A 34 3.44 -10.39 -5.26
CA GLU A 34 4.16 -9.37 -6.01
C GLU A 34 3.66 -7.98 -5.62
N ALA A 35 2.36 -7.83 -5.40
CA ALA A 35 1.81 -6.56 -4.95
C ALA A 35 2.42 -6.15 -3.61
N ALA A 36 2.52 -7.10 -2.67
CA ALA A 36 3.10 -6.82 -1.37
C ALA A 36 4.57 -6.42 -1.50
N ARG A 37 5.33 -7.15 -2.31
CA ARG A 37 6.76 -6.88 -2.49
C ARG A 37 6.97 -5.45 -3.00
N LEU A 38 6.19 -5.08 -4.02
CA LEU A 38 6.34 -3.75 -4.61
C LEU A 38 5.87 -2.65 -3.67
N MET A 39 4.77 -2.89 -2.96
CA MET A 39 4.28 -1.87 -2.03
C MET A 39 5.24 -1.67 -0.86
N GLU A 40 5.92 -2.73 -0.43
CA GLU A 40 6.94 -2.60 0.60
C GLU A 40 8.13 -1.78 0.10
N MET A 41 8.45 -1.89 -1.19
CA MET A 41 9.47 -1.02 -1.77
C MET A 41 9.04 0.44 -1.68
N VAL A 42 7.76 0.72 -1.92
CA VAL A 42 7.24 2.08 -1.79
C VAL A 42 7.44 2.60 -0.37
N ILE A 43 7.12 1.76 0.62
CA ILE A 43 7.27 2.18 2.01
C ILE A 43 8.75 2.44 2.35
N ASP A 44 9.66 1.65 1.79
CA ASP A 44 11.08 1.88 2.01
C ASP A 44 11.53 3.23 1.43
N ILE A 45 11.00 3.59 0.27
CA ILE A 45 11.37 4.84 -0.40
C ILE A 45 10.70 6.03 0.28
N ALA A 46 9.42 5.88 0.65
CA ALA A 46 8.62 6.97 1.18
C ALA A 46 7.83 6.48 2.40
N PRO A 47 8.50 6.33 3.55
CA PRO A 47 7.87 5.72 4.73
C PRO A 47 6.72 6.53 5.33
N GLY A 48 6.60 7.80 4.96
CA GLY A 48 5.51 8.63 5.48
C GLY A 48 4.27 8.64 4.61
N GLU A 49 4.22 7.83 3.55
CA GLU A 49 3.09 7.85 2.62
C GLU A 49 1.92 7.03 3.15
N ALA A 50 0.97 7.73 3.75
CA ALA A 50 -0.16 7.06 4.40
C ALA A 50 -1.01 6.27 3.41
N ILE A 51 -1.19 6.77 2.19
CA ILE A 51 -1.98 6.07 1.18
C ILE A 51 -1.35 4.72 0.85
N SER A 52 -0.03 4.69 0.72
CA SER A 52 0.66 3.44 0.41
C SER A 52 0.58 2.45 1.57
N LEU A 53 0.63 2.95 2.80
CA LEU A 53 0.45 2.09 3.97
C LEU A 53 -0.95 1.49 4.01
N ASP A 54 -1.96 2.27 3.66
CA ASP A 54 -3.33 1.78 3.58
C ASP A 54 -3.43 0.68 2.50
N HIS A 55 -2.83 0.91 1.35
CA HIS A 55 -2.81 -0.09 0.28
C HIS A 55 -2.14 -1.37 0.74
N LEU A 56 -1.02 -1.25 1.44
CA LEU A 56 -0.31 -2.43 1.93
C LEU A 56 -1.15 -3.21 2.93
N GLY A 57 -1.90 -2.49 3.78
CA GLY A 57 -2.84 -3.14 4.68
C GLY A 57 -3.88 -3.96 3.92
N ASP A 58 -4.44 -3.38 2.86
CA ASP A 58 -5.42 -4.09 2.03
C ASP A 58 -4.80 -5.35 1.42
N ILE A 59 -3.57 -5.24 0.95
CA ILE A 59 -2.89 -6.38 0.32
C ILE A 59 -2.66 -7.50 1.34
N TYR A 60 -2.15 -7.16 2.52
CA TYR A 60 -1.92 -8.17 3.54
C TYR A 60 -3.22 -8.79 4.02
N TYR A 61 -4.29 -8.00 4.11
CA TYR A 61 -5.57 -8.56 4.49
C TYR A 61 -6.02 -9.60 3.47
N ALA A 62 -5.85 -9.31 2.19
CA ALA A 62 -6.20 -10.25 1.13
C ALA A 62 -5.35 -11.51 1.19
N MET A 63 -4.13 -11.40 1.71
CA MET A 63 -3.24 -12.54 1.90
C MET A 63 -3.55 -13.32 3.18
N ASN A 64 -4.61 -12.94 3.88
CA ASN A 64 -5.00 -13.55 5.15
C ASN A 64 -3.97 -13.31 6.25
N ARG A 65 -3.24 -12.22 6.15
CA ARG A 65 -2.26 -11.81 7.16
C ARG A 65 -2.84 -10.63 7.93
N LYS A 66 -3.80 -10.93 8.78
CA LYS A 66 -4.64 -9.91 9.42
C LYS A 66 -3.86 -9.02 10.38
N ARG A 67 -2.91 -9.58 11.13
CA ARG A 67 -2.14 -8.77 12.07
C ARG A 67 -1.33 -7.70 11.36
N GLU A 68 -0.67 -8.09 10.26
CA GLU A 68 0.09 -7.13 9.50
C GLU A 68 -0.82 -6.10 8.87
N ALA A 69 -1.98 -6.53 8.36
CA ALA A 69 -2.94 -5.59 7.77
C ALA A 69 -3.33 -4.51 8.79
N ILE A 70 -3.70 -4.95 10.00
CA ILE A 70 -4.12 -4.01 11.04
C ILE A 70 -2.96 -3.07 11.39
N HIS A 71 -1.75 -3.59 11.48
CA HIS A 71 -0.58 -2.78 11.79
C HIS A 71 -0.39 -1.67 10.76
N PHE A 72 -0.49 -2.01 9.46
CA PHE A 72 -0.29 -1.02 8.41
C PHE A 72 -1.43 -0.02 8.36
N TRP A 73 -2.66 -0.47 8.61
CA TRP A 73 -3.79 0.47 8.68
C TRP A 73 -3.64 1.42 9.85
N GLN A 74 -3.15 0.94 10.99
CA GLN A 74 -2.91 1.81 12.14
C GLN A 74 -1.84 2.84 11.83
N GLN A 75 -0.77 2.42 11.16
CA GLN A 75 0.26 3.37 10.74
C GLN A 75 -0.28 4.38 9.72
N ALA A 76 -1.10 3.91 8.79
CA ALA A 76 -1.70 4.81 7.81
C ALA A 76 -2.53 5.87 8.48
N LEU A 77 -3.34 5.47 9.47
CA LEU A 77 -4.18 6.43 10.19
C LEU A 77 -3.32 7.44 10.94
N GLU A 78 -2.24 6.98 11.54
CA GLU A 78 -1.36 7.84 12.33
C GLU A 78 -0.69 8.90 11.47
N LEU A 79 -0.35 8.54 10.22
CA LEU A 79 0.39 9.43 9.33
C LEU A 79 -0.49 10.16 8.33
N ALA A 80 -1.79 9.86 8.30
CA ALA A 80 -2.69 10.43 7.30
C ALA A 80 -2.80 11.94 7.46
N GLU A 81 -2.72 12.64 6.34
CA GLU A 81 -2.97 14.05 6.26
C GLU A 81 -4.39 14.28 5.72
N PRO A 82 -5.02 15.42 6.02
CA PRO A 82 -6.38 15.63 5.54
C PRO A 82 -6.55 15.48 4.03
N GLU A 83 -5.55 15.89 3.26
CA GLU A 83 -5.62 15.80 1.81
C GLU A 83 -5.54 14.39 1.29
N ASP A 84 -5.08 13.44 2.11
CA ASP A 84 -5.05 12.02 1.70
C ASP A 84 -6.45 11.43 1.59
N GLU A 85 -7.38 11.94 2.39
CA GLU A 85 -8.80 11.54 2.36
C GLU A 85 -8.99 10.05 2.60
N ILE A 86 -8.15 9.45 3.46
CA ILE A 86 -8.25 8.02 3.78
C ILE A 86 -8.69 7.77 5.21
N GLU A 87 -8.73 8.80 6.04
CA GLU A 87 -8.89 8.64 7.48
C GLU A 87 -10.15 7.87 7.84
N GLU A 88 -11.27 8.28 7.24
CA GLU A 88 -12.55 7.64 7.55
C GLU A 88 -12.57 6.18 7.11
N ASN A 89 -12.08 5.90 5.91
CA ASN A 89 -12.03 4.54 5.40
C ASN A 89 -11.16 3.65 6.25
N VAL A 90 -10.00 4.14 6.67
CA VAL A 90 -9.10 3.35 7.49
C VAL A 90 -9.71 3.06 8.85
N LYS A 91 -10.39 4.06 9.44
CA LYS A 91 -11.08 3.83 10.71
C LYS A 91 -12.13 2.74 10.59
N ILE A 92 -12.89 2.77 9.50
CA ILE A 92 -13.91 1.76 9.26
C ILE A 92 -13.27 0.38 9.14
N LYS A 93 -12.18 0.27 8.40
CA LYS A 93 -11.48 -1.01 8.27
C LYS A 93 -11.00 -1.52 9.62
N LEU A 94 -10.43 -0.65 10.42
CA LEU A 94 -9.92 -1.05 11.74
C LEU A 94 -11.05 -1.53 12.64
N GLU A 95 -12.19 -0.85 12.62
CA GLU A 95 -13.33 -1.27 13.43
C GLU A 95 -13.86 -2.61 12.95
N LYS A 96 -13.94 -2.80 11.65
CA LYS A 96 -14.55 -3.99 11.07
C LYS A 96 -13.68 -5.22 11.25
N PHE A 97 -12.37 -5.08 11.11
CA PHE A 97 -11.47 -6.24 11.05
C PHE A 97 -10.59 -6.41 12.27
N ASN A 98 -10.64 -5.48 13.19
CA ASN A 98 -9.83 -5.56 14.41
C ASN A 98 -10.58 -6.26 15.54
N GLY A 99 -11.76 -6.64 15.27
CA GLY A 99 -12.58 -7.25 16.28
C GLY A 99 -12.19 -8.67 16.59
#